data_c8f865ec532f0c613417f6c7edea9406
#
_entry.id   c8f865ec532f0c613417f6c7edea9406
#
_cell.length_a   1.000
_cell.length_b   1.000
_cell.length_c   1.000
_cell.angle_alpha   90.00
_cell.angle_beta   90.00
_cell.angle_gamma   90.00
#
_symmetry.space_group_name_H-M   'P 1'
#
loop_
_entity.id
_entity.type
_entity.pdbx_description
1 polymer ?
#
loop_
_entity_poly.entity_id
_entity_poly.type
_entity_poly.pdbx_seq_one_letter_code
_entity_poly.pdbx_strand_id
1 'polypeptide(L)'
;MPRLVVASVLALGISACGLISSDVTETSFDLPPRTYSFDASTFNAPSGIASEVPCGVAPVVDCCNPTPPLPAPDCSATPLTCEQNENGMMVCTATVPVSQGSPINLGQEVPALSGFTGVVNIKIKRIGYTVTTNTLNVDLPDVVLYLAAQGVTDPADPSARKFGTLPAIPAGTTAVGDVILEPNAGEVFNSFAQNLSTPFNFIAATTLRVTHSPTGKIDMTISGKLAASL
;
A
#
# COMPACT_ATOMS: atom_id res chain seq x y z
N MET A 1 12.62 42.76 82.16
CA MET A 1 13.31 41.54 81.71
C MET A 1 12.49 40.96 80.56
N PRO A 2 12.88 41.19 79.34
CA PRO A 2 12.20 40.59 78.20
C PRO A 2 12.90 39.27 77.78
N ARG A 3 12.10 38.22 77.64
CA ARG A 3 12.53 36.92 77.16
C ARG A 3 12.57 36.92 75.64
N LEU A 4 13.79 36.71 75.14
CA LEU A 4 14.06 36.44 73.68
C LEU A 4 13.55 35.03 73.36
N VAL A 5 12.59 34.92 72.41
CA VAL A 5 12.18 33.67 71.79
C VAL A 5 12.90 33.58 70.48
N VAL A 6 13.86 32.69 70.42
CA VAL A 6 14.58 32.34 69.18
C VAL A 6 13.72 31.33 68.43
N ALA A 7 13.11 31.78 67.33
CA ALA A 7 12.39 30.89 66.38
C ALA A 7 13.40 30.28 65.42
N SER A 8 13.70 29.02 65.61
CA SER A 8 14.48 28.22 64.63
C SER A 8 13.62 27.85 63.42
N VAL A 9 13.89 28.49 62.33
CA VAL A 9 13.29 28.11 61.03
C VAL A 9 14.07 26.90 60.50
N LEU A 10 13.44 25.74 60.59
CA LEU A 10 13.92 24.50 59.92
C LEU A 10 13.63 24.61 58.45
N ALA A 11 14.62 24.91 57.62
CA ALA A 11 14.54 24.83 56.17
C ALA A 11 14.53 23.36 55.76
N LEU A 12 13.34 22.80 55.52
CA LEU A 12 13.16 21.53 54.81
C LEU A 12 13.56 21.74 53.35
N GLY A 13 14.82 21.39 53.03
CA GLY A 13 15.25 21.21 51.66
C GLY A 13 14.50 20.05 51.01
N ILE A 14 13.42 20.36 50.29
CA ILE A 14 12.79 19.43 49.41
C ILE A 14 13.75 19.23 48.23
N SER A 15 14.58 18.21 48.33
CA SER A 15 15.28 17.65 47.19
C SER A 15 14.23 17.02 46.28
N ALA A 16 13.60 17.85 45.47
CA ALA A 16 12.88 17.37 44.30
C ALA A 16 13.94 16.76 43.36
N CYS A 17 14.39 15.54 43.64
CA CYS A 17 14.86 14.66 42.61
C CYS A 17 13.67 14.47 41.65
N GLY A 18 13.59 15.37 40.69
CA GLY A 18 12.69 15.22 39.60
C GLY A 18 12.99 13.85 38.96
N LEU A 19 12.10 12.94 39.19
CA LEU A 19 11.81 11.90 38.23
C LEU A 19 11.44 12.65 36.94
N ILE A 20 12.47 13.09 36.21
CA ILE A 20 12.32 13.26 34.79
C ILE A 20 12.17 11.81 34.31
N SER A 21 10.93 11.30 34.38
CA SER A 21 10.56 10.23 33.48
C SER A 21 10.92 10.81 32.12
N SER A 22 11.91 10.23 31.48
CA SER A 22 12.13 10.40 30.06
C SER A 22 10.93 9.73 29.36
N ASP A 23 9.74 10.29 29.58
CA ASP A 23 8.59 10.03 28.77
C ASP A 23 8.99 10.57 27.40
N VAL A 24 9.53 9.65 26.61
CA VAL A 24 9.75 9.85 25.20
C VAL A 24 8.44 10.42 24.66
N THR A 25 8.41 11.73 24.42
CA THR A 25 7.21 12.39 23.94
C THR A 25 6.94 11.88 22.55
N GLU A 26 6.00 10.92 22.49
CA GLU A 26 5.54 10.37 21.24
C GLU A 26 4.65 11.41 20.55
N THR A 27 5.09 11.93 19.41
CA THR A 27 4.31 12.88 18.61
C THR A 27 3.59 12.13 17.51
N SER A 28 2.25 12.16 17.55
CA SER A 28 1.43 11.57 16.49
C SER A 28 1.25 12.53 15.32
N PHE A 29 1.25 12.01 14.11
CA PHE A 29 1.02 12.76 12.88
C PHE A 29 0.34 11.88 11.82
N ASP A 30 -0.27 12.53 10.84
CA ASP A 30 -0.89 11.85 9.72
C ASP A 30 0.08 11.81 8.53
N LEU A 31 0.16 10.65 7.90
CA LEU A 31 0.83 10.51 6.60
C LEU A 31 -0.08 11.14 5.54
N PRO A 32 0.44 12.05 4.70
CA PRO A 32 -0.34 12.63 3.62
C PRO A 32 -1.00 11.56 2.76
N PRO A 33 -2.29 11.69 2.43
CA PRO A 33 -3.00 10.69 1.64
C PRO A 33 -2.35 10.48 0.26
N ARG A 34 -2.30 9.23 -0.20
CA ARG A 34 -1.80 8.83 -1.52
C ARG A 34 -2.95 8.26 -2.33
N THR A 35 -3.22 8.89 -3.47
CA THR A 35 -4.25 8.40 -4.40
C THR A 35 -3.60 7.55 -5.47
N TYR A 36 -4.17 6.36 -5.69
CA TYR A 36 -3.82 5.42 -6.74
C TYR A 36 -5.01 5.29 -7.66
N SER A 37 -4.76 5.37 -8.96
CA SER A 37 -5.80 5.22 -9.99
C SER A 37 -5.37 4.12 -10.94
N PHE A 38 -6.04 2.99 -10.88
CA PHE A 38 -5.83 1.88 -11.79
C PHE A 38 -6.88 1.98 -12.90
N ASP A 39 -6.45 2.43 -14.09
CA ASP A 39 -7.30 2.56 -15.27
C ASP A 39 -7.05 1.35 -16.18
N ALA A 40 -8.11 0.61 -16.47
CA ALA A 40 -8.03 -0.58 -17.30
C ALA A 40 -7.49 -0.32 -18.71
N SER A 41 -7.61 0.91 -19.22
CA SER A 41 -7.04 1.30 -20.51
C SER A 41 -5.51 1.29 -20.53
N THR A 42 -4.88 1.35 -19.34
CA THR A 42 -3.41 1.31 -19.18
C THR A 42 -2.88 -0.09 -18.88
N PHE A 43 -3.78 -1.07 -18.70
CA PHE A 43 -3.37 -2.44 -18.45
C PHE A 43 -2.87 -3.07 -19.75
N ASN A 44 -1.75 -3.79 -19.67
CA ASN A 44 -1.24 -4.57 -20.81
C ASN A 44 -2.06 -5.87 -20.98
N ALA A 45 -3.39 -5.74 -20.94
CA ALA A 45 -4.30 -6.86 -21.18
C ALA A 45 -4.46 -7.07 -22.69
N PRO A 46 -4.54 -8.32 -23.15
CA PRO A 46 -4.81 -8.60 -24.55
C PRO A 46 -6.13 -7.97 -24.99
N SER A 47 -6.13 -7.25 -26.11
CA SER A 47 -7.37 -6.73 -26.70
C SER A 47 -8.14 -7.86 -27.41
N GLY A 48 -9.46 -7.75 -27.42
CA GLY A 48 -10.31 -8.69 -28.15
C GLY A 48 -10.54 -10.04 -27.46
N ILE A 49 -10.19 -10.17 -26.16
CA ILE A 49 -10.60 -11.34 -25.39
C ILE A 49 -12.14 -11.32 -25.32
N ALA A 50 -12.77 -12.24 -26.03
CA ALA A 50 -14.20 -12.49 -25.85
C ALA A 50 -14.44 -13.12 -24.47
N SER A 51 -15.60 -12.85 -23.88
CA SER A 51 -15.95 -13.42 -22.57
C SER A 51 -15.83 -14.94 -22.59
N GLU A 52 -15.03 -15.46 -21.67
CA GLU A 52 -14.97 -16.88 -21.32
C GLU A 52 -14.80 -17.83 -22.52
N VAL A 53 -13.78 -17.60 -23.36
CA VAL A 53 -13.45 -18.52 -24.45
C VAL A 53 -13.07 -19.89 -23.86
N PRO A 54 -13.87 -20.95 -24.09
CA PRO A 54 -13.52 -22.29 -23.61
C PRO A 54 -12.25 -22.82 -24.25
N CYS A 55 -11.42 -23.51 -23.49
CA CYS A 55 -10.20 -24.14 -23.96
C CYS A 55 -10.02 -25.52 -23.35
N GLY A 56 -9.02 -26.28 -23.81
CA GLY A 56 -8.69 -27.59 -23.21
C GLY A 56 -9.62 -28.76 -23.55
N VAL A 57 -10.64 -28.57 -24.38
CA VAL A 57 -11.53 -29.63 -24.88
C VAL A 57 -11.15 -29.90 -26.33
N ALA A 58 -11.12 -31.16 -26.73
CA ALA A 58 -10.77 -31.51 -28.09
C ALA A 58 -11.83 -31.00 -29.13
N PRO A 59 -11.43 -30.36 -30.24
CA PRO A 59 -10.05 -30.03 -30.60
C PRO A 59 -9.49 -28.94 -29.69
N VAL A 60 -8.20 -29.05 -29.30
CA VAL A 60 -7.52 -28.10 -28.42
C VAL A 60 -7.68 -26.69 -28.97
N VAL A 61 -8.43 -25.85 -28.28
CA VAL A 61 -8.57 -24.45 -28.65
C VAL A 61 -7.34 -23.73 -28.11
N ASP A 62 -6.47 -23.23 -29.02
CA ASP A 62 -5.40 -22.32 -28.69
C ASP A 62 -6.04 -20.96 -28.33
N CYS A 63 -5.78 -20.48 -27.11
CA CYS A 63 -6.36 -19.23 -26.63
C CYS A 63 -6.02 -18.03 -27.52
N CYS A 64 -4.86 -18.04 -28.18
CA CYS A 64 -4.44 -16.97 -29.06
C CYS A 64 -4.89 -17.17 -30.53
N ASN A 65 -5.37 -18.38 -30.87
CA ASN A 65 -5.93 -18.71 -32.19
C ASN A 65 -7.23 -19.50 -32.05
N PRO A 66 -8.29 -18.88 -31.47
CA PRO A 66 -9.55 -19.56 -31.32
C PRO A 66 -10.15 -19.92 -32.67
N THR A 67 -10.91 -21.03 -32.72
CA THR A 67 -11.58 -21.45 -33.94
C THR A 67 -12.67 -20.42 -34.33
N PRO A 68 -12.75 -20.00 -35.61
CA PRO A 68 -13.81 -19.11 -36.07
C PRO A 68 -15.22 -19.61 -35.63
N PRO A 69 -16.18 -18.72 -35.27
CA PRO A 69 -16.21 -17.30 -35.62
C PRO A 69 -15.61 -16.33 -34.59
N LEU A 70 -14.91 -16.81 -33.54
CA LEU A 70 -14.36 -15.92 -32.52
C LEU A 70 -13.18 -15.11 -33.07
N PRO A 71 -13.11 -13.80 -32.80
CA PRO A 71 -11.94 -13.00 -33.16
C PRO A 71 -10.71 -13.49 -32.36
N ALA A 72 -9.56 -13.57 -33.01
CA ALA A 72 -8.31 -13.88 -32.34
C ALA A 72 -7.89 -12.68 -31.46
N PRO A 73 -7.62 -12.89 -30.17
CA PRO A 73 -7.12 -11.83 -29.31
C PRO A 73 -5.66 -11.51 -29.67
N ASP A 74 -5.22 -10.29 -29.37
CA ASP A 74 -3.82 -9.92 -29.49
C ASP A 74 -3.01 -10.43 -28.28
N CYS A 75 -2.32 -11.53 -28.44
CA CYS A 75 -1.48 -12.14 -27.40
C CYS A 75 -0.03 -11.64 -27.42
N SER A 76 0.30 -10.59 -28.18
CA SER A 76 1.68 -10.14 -28.37
C SER A 76 2.30 -9.59 -27.09
N ALA A 77 1.52 -8.89 -26.26
CA ALA A 77 1.97 -8.26 -25.02
C ALA A 77 1.80 -9.20 -23.79
N THR A 78 0.72 -9.97 -23.75
CA THR A 78 0.42 -10.86 -22.61
C THR A 78 -0.16 -12.16 -23.16
N PRO A 79 0.53 -13.29 -22.96
CA PRO A 79 0.03 -14.58 -23.42
C PRO A 79 -1.23 -14.99 -22.64
N LEU A 80 -2.14 -15.65 -23.37
CA LEU A 80 -3.30 -16.30 -22.76
C LEU A 80 -2.95 -17.73 -22.38
N THR A 81 -3.36 -18.13 -21.21
CA THR A 81 -3.25 -19.50 -20.69
C THR A 81 -4.64 -20.15 -20.58
N CYS A 82 -4.70 -21.45 -20.74
CA CYS A 82 -5.94 -22.21 -20.53
C CYS A 82 -5.99 -22.64 -19.07
N GLU A 83 -6.93 -22.06 -18.31
CA GLU A 83 -7.05 -22.29 -16.86
C GLU A 83 -8.50 -22.59 -16.46
N GLN A 84 -8.67 -23.25 -15.33
CA GLN A 84 -9.98 -23.54 -14.78
C GLN A 84 -10.55 -22.31 -14.06
N ASN A 85 -11.77 -21.92 -14.43
CA ASN A 85 -12.50 -20.86 -13.72
C ASN A 85 -13.16 -21.39 -12.44
N GLU A 86 -13.81 -20.52 -11.68
CA GLU A 86 -14.49 -20.87 -10.42
C GLU A 86 -15.63 -21.90 -10.60
N ASN A 87 -16.19 -21.98 -11.81
CA ASN A 87 -17.24 -22.94 -12.16
C ASN A 87 -16.69 -24.29 -12.64
N GLY A 88 -15.36 -24.48 -12.60
CA GLY A 88 -14.72 -25.69 -13.06
C GLY A 88 -14.55 -25.81 -14.57
N MET A 89 -14.87 -24.76 -15.34
CA MET A 89 -14.69 -24.74 -16.79
C MET A 89 -13.29 -24.27 -17.16
N MET A 90 -12.71 -24.90 -18.18
CA MET A 90 -11.45 -24.47 -18.76
C MET A 90 -11.69 -23.26 -19.66
N VAL A 91 -11.08 -22.11 -19.35
CA VAL A 91 -11.24 -20.85 -20.07
C VAL A 91 -9.90 -20.18 -20.33
N CYS A 92 -9.83 -19.40 -21.38
CA CYS A 92 -8.65 -18.61 -21.71
C CYS A 92 -8.51 -17.43 -20.74
N THR A 93 -7.41 -17.37 -20.05
CA THR A 93 -7.12 -16.38 -18.98
C THR A 93 -5.82 -15.64 -19.29
N ALA A 94 -5.83 -14.31 -19.16
CA ALA A 94 -4.61 -13.50 -19.15
C ALA A 94 -4.23 -13.15 -17.70
N THR A 95 -2.92 -13.18 -17.43
CA THR A 95 -2.34 -12.72 -16.17
C THR A 95 -1.70 -11.36 -16.39
N VAL A 96 -2.28 -10.31 -15.83
CA VAL A 96 -1.90 -8.92 -16.07
C VAL A 96 -1.34 -8.30 -14.79
N PRO A 97 -0.01 -8.10 -14.68
CA PRO A 97 0.55 -7.36 -13.56
C PRO A 97 0.22 -5.88 -13.69
N VAL A 98 -0.19 -5.26 -12.58
CA VAL A 98 -0.51 -3.84 -12.50
C VAL A 98 0.18 -3.26 -11.28
N SER A 99 0.92 -2.16 -11.47
CA SER A 99 1.59 -1.46 -10.37
C SER A 99 1.56 0.04 -10.57
N GLN A 100 1.50 0.77 -9.46
CA GLN A 100 1.60 2.22 -9.44
C GLN A 100 2.42 2.67 -8.24
N GLY A 101 3.43 3.50 -8.47
CA GLY A 101 4.28 4.10 -7.45
C GLY A 101 3.87 5.54 -7.13
N SER A 102 3.99 5.94 -5.86
CA SER A 102 3.80 7.32 -5.41
C SER A 102 4.96 7.71 -4.49
N PRO A 103 5.72 8.77 -4.80
CA PRO A 103 6.83 9.19 -3.96
C PRO A 103 6.33 9.83 -2.66
N ILE A 104 7.09 9.64 -1.58
CA ILE A 104 6.87 10.25 -0.27
C ILE A 104 8.17 10.93 0.17
N ASN A 105 8.05 12.18 0.63
CA ASN A 105 9.11 12.90 1.31
C ASN A 105 8.61 13.36 2.68
N LEU A 106 8.93 12.59 3.72
CA LEU A 106 8.44 12.85 5.07
C LEU A 106 8.86 14.22 5.61
N GLY A 107 10.10 14.65 5.33
CA GLY A 107 10.60 15.94 5.80
C GLY A 107 9.91 17.14 5.15
N GLN A 108 9.41 16.98 3.93
CA GLN A 108 8.69 18.06 3.24
C GLN A 108 7.18 18.00 3.50
N GLU A 109 6.64 16.82 3.60
CA GLU A 109 5.19 16.60 3.62
C GLU A 109 4.59 16.54 5.03
N VAL A 110 5.42 16.30 6.05
CA VAL A 110 5.00 16.19 7.45
C VAL A 110 5.68 17.27 8.29
N PRO A 111 5.09 18.48 8.39
CA PRO A 111 5.70 19.59 9.14
C PRO A 111 6.03 19.26 10.59
N ALA A 112 5.26 18.36 11.22
CA ALA A 112 5.50 17.91 12.59
C ALA A 112 6.86 17.23 12.77
N LEU A 113 7.48 16.74 11.70
CA LEU A 113 8.80 16.10 11.72
C LEU A 113 9.96 17.09 11.47
N SER A 114 9.69 18.33 11.08
CA SER A 114 10.73 19.32 10.76
C SER A 114 11.63 19.70 11.95
N GLY A 115 11.14 19.50 13.18
CA GLY A 115 11.90 19.75 14.42
C GLY A 115 12.76 18.59 14.90
N PHE A 116 12.65 17.44 14.26
CA PHE A 116 13.42 16.26 14.66
C PHE A 116 14.80 16.28 13.99
N THR A 117 15.85 16.38 14.81
CA THR A 117 17.24 16.26 14.37
C THR A 117 17.81 14.96 14.91
N GLY A 118 18.05 13.98 14.02
CA GLY A 118 18.60 12.68 14.40
C GLY A 118 17.80 11.49 13.90
N VAL A 119 18.10 10.31 14.45
CA VAL A 119 17.37 9.09 14.10
C VAL A 119 15.99 9.13 14.77
N VAL A 120 14.96 9.13 13.97
CA VAL A 120 13.57 9.11 14.41
C VAL A 120 13.05 7.68 14.35
N ASN A 121 12.49 7.20 15.45
CA ASN A 121 11.77 5.93 15.45
C ASN A 121 10.29 6.21 15.17
N ILE A 122 9.80 5.71 14.03
CA ILE A 122 8.41 5.90 13.63
C ILE A 122 7.63 4.61 13.90
N LYS A 123 6.54 4.74 14.66
CA LYS A 123 5.57 3.68 14.91
C LYS A 123 4.36 3.87 14.02
N ILE A 124 3.96 2.82 13.34
CA ILE A 124 2.74 2.80 12.57
C ILE A 124 1.58 2.54 13.53
N LYS A 125 0.66 3.50 13.64
CA LYS A 125 -0.55 3.34 14.44
C LYS A 125 -1.67 2.70 13.63
N ARG A 126 -1.82 3.15 12.38
CA ARG A 126 -2.83 2.66 11.46
C ARG A 126 -2.47 3.03 10.03
N ILE A 127 -2.73 2.14 9.09
CA ILE A 127 -2.78 2.46 7.65
C ILE A 127 -4.16 2.04 7.16
N GLY A 128 -4.91 3.00 6.63
CA GLY A 128 -6.24 2.78 6.11
C GLY A 128 -6.31 3.02 4.61
N TYR A 129 -7.34 2.50 3.96
CA TYR A 129 -7.64 2.76 2.57
C TYR A 129 -9.11 3.12 2.38
N THR A 130 -9.38 3.88 1.34
CA THR A 130 -10.73 4.23 0.89
C THR A 130 -10.79 4.13 -0.62
N VAL A 131 -11.69 3.32 -1.14
CA VAL A 131 -12.03 3.26 -2.56
C VAL A 131 -13.18 4.22 -2.81
N THR A 132 -12.92 5.30 -3.53
CA THR A 132 -13.90 6.36 -3.80
C THR A 132 -14.69 6.12 -5.09
N THR A 133 -14.04 5.52 -6.07
CA THR A 133 -14.62 5.18 -7.35
C THR A 133 -14.18 3.79 -7.76
N ASN A 134 -15.10 2.96 -8.20
CA ASN A 134 -14.78 1.67 -8.82
C ASN A 134 -15.80 1.40 -9.93
N THR A 135 -15.35 1.52 -11.17
CA THR A 135 -16.11 1.20 -12.39
C THR A 135 -15.47 0.05 -13.16
N LEU A 136 -14.47 -0.63 -12.53
CA LEU A 136 -13.89 -1.82 -13.13
C LEU A 136 -14.96 -2.90 -13.34
N ASN A 137 -14.90 -3.57 -14.49
CA ASN A 137 -15.73 -4.73 -14.80
C ASN A 137 -15.08 -6.06 -14.37
N VAL A 138 -13.91 -5.99 -13.72
CA VAL A 138 -13.19 -7.14 -13.17
C VAL A 138 -12.88 -6.89 -11.69
N ASP A 139 -12.86 -7.95 -10.91
CA ASP A 139 -12.46 -7.87 -9.50
C ASP A 139 -10.99 -7.46 -9.41
N LEU A 140 -10.69 -6.57 -8.46
CA LEU A 140 -9.32 -6.27 -8.08
C LEU A 140 -8.91 -7.26 -6.98
N PRO A 141 -7.95 -8.16 -7.26
CA PRO A 141 -7.42 -9.05 -6.23
C PRO A 141 -6.71 -8.27 -5.13
N ASP A 142 -6.21 -8.98 -4.13
CA ASP A 142 -5.39 -8.38 -3.08
C ASP A 142 -4.32 -7.45 -3.68
N VAL A 143 -4.29 -6.20 -3.19
CA VAL A 143 -3.27 -5.23 -3.59
C VAL A 143 -2.14 -5.23 -2.57
N VAL A 144 -0.97 -5.63 -3.00
CA VAL A 144 0.22 -5.65 -2.15
C VAL A 144 0.89 -4.28 -2.18
N LEU A 145 1.17 -3.75 -1.00
CA LEU A 145 1.88 -2.50 -0.82
C LEU A 145 3.36 -2.77 -0.56
N TYR A 146 4.22 -2.00 -1.23
CA TYR A 146 5.66 -2.05 -1.03
C TYR A 146 6.21 -0.66 -0.73
N LEU A 147 7.32 -0.63 0.00
CA LEU A 147 8.20 0.53 0.10
C LEU A 147 9.47 0.24 -0.71
N ALA A 148 9.93 1.23 -1.45
CA ALA A 148 11.10 1.10 -2.31
C ALA A 148 11.92 2.40 -2.35
N ALA A 149 13.14 2.33 -2.82
CA ALA A 149 13.96 3.51 -3.05
C ALA A 149 13.29 4.47 -4.04
N GLN A 150 13.62 5.76 -3.95
CA GLN A 150 13.10 6.77 -4.88
C GLN A 150 13.32 6.36 -6.34
N GLY A 151 12.27 6.51 -7.15
CA GLY A 151 12.30 6.18 -8.58
C GLY A 151 12.01 4.71 -8.92
N VAL A 152 11.99 3.81 -7.94
CA VAL A 152 11.62 2.41 -8.14
C VAL A 152 10.09 2.30 -8.15
N THR A 153 9.54 1.75 -9.22
CA THR A 153 8.09 1.52 -9.40
C THR A 153 7.75 0.04 -9.65
N ASP A 154 8.76 -0.79 -9.86
CA ASP A 154 8.60 -2.23 -10.05
C ASP A 154 8.61 -2.93 -8.69
N PRO A 155 7.53 -3.65 -8.30
CA PRO A 155 7.51 -4.41 -7.05
C PRO A 155 8.49 -5.60 -7.04
N ALA A 156 9.00 -6.03 -8.21
CA ALA A 156 10.01 -7.09 -8.32
C ALA A 156 11.45 -6.57 -8.10
N ASP A 157 11.65 -5.25 -7.99
CA ASP A 157 12.97 -4.68 -7.70
C ASP A 157 13.50 -5.19 -6.36
N PRO A 158 14.79 -5.57 -6.27
CA PRO A 158 15.39 -6.09 -5.02
C PRO A 158 15.32 -5.13 -3.83
N SER A 159 15.18 -3.82 -4.08
CA SER A 159 15.02 -2.81 -3.04
C SER A 159 13.57 -2.67 -2.54
N ALA A 160 12.59 -3.18 -3.29
CA ALA A 160 11.19 -3.14 -2.88
C ALA A 160 10.96 -4.11 -1.71
N ARG A 161 10.35 -3.59 -0.65
CA ARG A 161 10.04 -4.35 0.56
C ARG A 161 8.54 -4.38 0.77
N LYS A 162 7.99 -5.58 0.89
CA LYS A 162 6.57 -5.76 1.20
C LYS A 162 6.24 -5.10 2.53
N PHE A 163 5.16 -4.32 2.54
CA PHE A 163 4.74 -3.49 3.67
C PHE A 163 3.40 -3.93 4.24
N GLY A 164 2.47 -4.31 3.36
CA GLY A 164 1.15 -4.75 3.74
C GLY A 164 0.30 -5.15 2.54
N THR A 165 -0.96 -5.47 2.80
CA THR A 165 -1.90 -5.95 1.78
C THR A 165 -3.27 -5.33 2.01
N LEU A 166 -3.89 -4.83 0.96
CA LEU A 166 -5.31 -4.49 0.93
C LEU A 166 -6.08 -5.73 0.47
N PRO A 167 -7.18 -6.08 1.12
CA PRO A 167 -8.05 -7.17 0.67
C PRO A 167 -8.62 -6.91 -0.72
N ALA A 168 -9.01 -7.98 -1.41
CA ALA A 168 -9.65 -7.93 -2.71
C ALA A 168 -10.90 -7.03 -2.70
N ILE A 169 -11.13 -6.34 -3.81
CA ILE A 169 -12.23 -5.39 -3.99
C ILE A 169 -13.05 -5.86 -5.19
N PRO A 170 -14.31 -6.28 -4.98
CA PRO A 170 -15.16 -6.72 -6.07
C PRO A 170 -15.43 -5.61 -7.10
N ALA A 171 -15.63 -6.01 -8.35
CA ALA A 171 -15.97 -5.11 -9.45
C ALA A 171 -17.15 -4.19 -9.10
N GLY A 172 -17.04 -2.92 -9.46
CA GLY A 172 -18.09 -1.94 -9.26
C GLY A 172 -18.40 -1.57 -7.80
N THR A 173 -17.63 -2.07 -6.81
CA THR A 173 -17.88 -1.77 -5.39
C THR A 173 -16.90 -0.75 -4.83
N THR A 174 -17.38 0.06 -3.89
CA THR A 174 -16.53 0.92 -3.05
C THR A 174 -16.24 0.23 -1.72
N ALA A 175 -15.11 0.56 -1.10
CA ALA A 175 -14.69 -0.06 0.16
C ALA A 175 -13.92 0.94 1.02
N VAL A 176 -14.01 0.74 2.35
CA VAL A 176 -13.18 1.43 3.34
C VAL A 176 -12.68 0.39 4.32
N GLY A 177 -11.40 0.42 4.64
CA GLY A 177 -10.82 -0.56 5.55
C GLY A 177 -9.42 -0.23 6.00
N ASP A 178 -8.82 -1.17 6.71
CA ASP A 178 -7.44 -1.10 7.14
C ASP A 178 -6.56 -2.02 6.29
N VAL A 179 -5.34 -1.59 6.05
CA VAL A 179 -4.30 -2.39 5.42
C VAL A 179 -3.84 -3.45 6.41
N ILE A 180 -3.77 -4.68 5.97
CA ILE A 180 -3.18 -5.80 6.73
C ILE A 180 -1.66 -5.65 6.63
N LEU A 181 -1.04 -5.16 7.70
CA LEU A 181 0.40 -4.90 7.73
C LEU A 181 1.20 -6.20 7.86
N GLU A 182 2.37 -6.24 7.22
CA GLU A 182 3.34 -7.31 7.45
C GLU A 182 3.87 -7.25 8.90
N PRO A 183 4.26 -8.38 9.51
CA PRO A 183 4.76 -8.41 10.89
C PRO A 183 5.95 -7.47 11.13
N ASN A 184 6.78 -7.23 10.11
CA ASN A 184 7.95 -6.36 10.15
C ASN A 184 7.72 -4.98 9.49
N ALA A 185 6.47 -4.59 9.22
CA ALA A 185 6.14 -3.33 8.53
C ALA A 185 6.77 -2.10 9.19
N GLY A 186 6.83 -2.07 10.53
CA GLY A 186 7.47 -0.99 11.28
C GLY A 186 8.96 -0.89 11.01
N GLU A 187 9.68 -2.00 10.97
CA GLU A 187 11.12 -2.05 10.66
C GLU A 187 11.37 -1.64 9.20
N VAL A 188 10.55 -2.15 8.28
CA VAL A 188 10.61 -1.79 6.86
C VAL A 188 10.40 -0.30 6.71
N PHE A 189 9.35 0.29 7.31
CA PHE A 189 9.09 1.72 7.23
C PHE A 189 10.26 2.54 7.79
N ASN A 190 10.76 2.18 8.98
CA ASN A 190 11.88 2.88 9.59
C ASN A 190 13.16 2.81 8.76
N SER A 191 13.41 1.72 8.02
CA SER A 191 14.59 1.62 7.15
C SER A 191 14.59 2.66 6.01
N PHE A 192 13.42 3.09 5.54
CA PHE A 192 13.26 4.17 4.56
C PHE A 192 13.14 5.55 5.20
N ALA A 193 12.60 5.63 6.41
CA ALA A 193 12.35 6.87 7.15
C ALA A 193 13.55 7.36 7.98
N GLN A 194 14.67 6.63 8.04
CA GLN A 194 15.86 7.02 8.81
C GLN A 194 16.40 8.41 8.44
N ASN A 195 16.27 8.78 7.19
CA ASN A 195 16.56 10.12 6.71
C ASN A 195 15.28 10.75 6.16
N LEU A 196 14.66 11.62 6.96
CA LEU A 196 13.39 12.26 6.61
C LEU A 196 13.45 13.08 5.31
N SER A 197 14.64 13.52 4.92
CA SER A 197 14.85 14.32 3.68
C SER A 197 15.02 13.43 2.44
N THR A 198 15.23 12.13 2.60
CA THR A 198 15.38 11.21 1.47
C THR A 198 14.02 10.68 1.06
N PRO A 199 13.53 10.99 -0.16
CA PRO A 199 12.29 10.45 -0.64
C PRO A 199 12.37 8.94 -0.86
N PHE A 200 11.24 8.26 -0.70
CA PHE A 200 11.06 6.87 -1.06
C PHE A 200 9.71 6.68 -1.76
N ASN A 201 9.53 5.56 -2.44
CA ASN A 201 8.28 5.26 -3.12
C ASN A 201 7.40 4.31 -2.30
N PHE A 202 6.10 4.60 -2.34
CA PHE A 202 5.05 3.69 -1.92
C PHE A 202 4.45 3.07 -3.19
N ILE A 203 4.55 1.77 -3.37
CA ILE A 203 4.09 1.06 -4.56
C ILE A 203 2.86 0.23 -4.19
N ALA A 204 1.77 0.41 -4.93
CA ALA A 204 0.61 -0.47 -4.88
C ALA A 204 0.65 -1.38 -6.12
N ALA A 205 0.63 -2.69 -5.91
CA ALA A 205 0.75 -3.65 -7.00
C ALA A 205 -0.20 -4.83 -6.81
N THR A 206 -0.73 -5.34 -7.92
CA THR A 206 -1.58 -6.52 -7.95
C THR A 206 -1.39 -7.27 -9.27
N THR A 207 -1.94 -8.48 -9.34
CA THR A 207 -1.94 -9.28 -10.56
C THR A 207 -3.37 -9.68 -10.87
N LEU A 208 -3.93 -9.13 -11.94
CA LEU A 208 -5.26 -9.44 -12.41
C LEU A 208 -5.24 -10.76 -13.20
N ARG A 209 -6.26 -11.57 -12.99
CA ARG A 209 -6.57 -12.72 -13.85
C ARG A 209 -7.86 -12.40 -14.58
N VAL A 210 -7.77 -12.22 -15.89
CA VAL A 210 -8.91 -11.74 -16.68
C VAL A 210 -9.25 -12.73 -17.79
N THR A 211 -10.54 -13.02 -17.93
CA THR A 211 -11.12 -13.87 -18.96
C THR A 211 -11.84 -13.07 -20.05
N HIS A 212 -11.86 -11.74 -19.89
CA HIS A 212 -12.40 -10.78 -20.84
C HIS A 212 -11.63 -9.47 -20.75
N SER A 213 -11.78 -8.59 -21.73
CA SER A 213 -11.08 -7.30 -21.74
C SER A 213 -11.53 -6.45 -20.55
N PRO A 214 -10.62 -6.06 -19.65
CA PRO A 214 -10.95 -5.19 -18.55
C PRO A 214 -11.32 -3.79 -19.04
N THR A 215 -12.29 -3.18 -18.38
CA THR A 215 -12.75 -1.79 -18.66
C THR A 215 -12.99 -1.05 -17.36
N GLY A 216 -13.05 0.29 -17.44
CA GLY A 216 -13.29 1.14 -16.29
C GLY A 216 -12.04 1.48 -15.50
N LYS A 217 -12.23 2.02 -14.31
CA LYS A 217 -11.13 2.41 -13.40
C LYS A 217 -11.51 2.24 -11.94
N ILE A 218 -10.51 2.16 -11.08
CA ILE A 218 -10.67 2.24 -9.64
C ILE A 218 -9.75 3.33 -9.09
N ASP A 219 -10.31 4.23 -8.28
CA ASP A 219 -9.56 5.26 -7.55
C ASP A 219 -9.58 4.91 -6.06
N MET A 220 -8.41 4.76 -5.47
CA MET A 220 -8.26 4.48 -4.04
C MET A 220 -7.28 5.46 -3.39
N THR A 221 -7.55 5.80 -2.14
CA THR A 221 -6.68 6.63 -1.33
C THR A 221 -6.17 5.83 -0.14
N ILE A 222 -4.88 5.83 0.08
CA ILE A 222 -4.22 5.26 1.26
C ILE A 222 -3.83 6.40 2.18
N SER A 223 -4.15 6.27 3.46
CA SER A 223 -3.81 7.23 4.52
C SER A 223 -3.20 6.51 5.71
N GLY A 224 -2.40 7.21 6.50
CA GLY A 224 -1.73 6.61 7.64
C GLY A 224 -1.75 7.51 8.85
N LYS A 225 -1.86 6.91 10.05
CA LYS A 225 -1.58 7.56 11.31
C LYS A 225 -0.32 6.96 11.91
N LEU A 226 0.66 7.79 12.14
CA LEU A 226 1.99 7.43 12.59
C LEU A 226 2.29 8.16 13.91
N ALA A 227 3.32 7.72 14.61
CA ALA A 227 3.88 8.44 15.75
C ALA A 227 5.40 8.37 15.70
N ALA A 228 6.05 9.48 16.01
CA ALA A 228 7.50 9.59 16.08
C ALA A 228 7.96 9.72 17.53
N SER A 229 9.09 9.09 17.85
CA SER A 229 9.82 9.24 19.09
C SER A 229 11.32 9.39 18.80
N LEU A 230 12.01 10.13 19.65
CA LEU A 230 13.48 10.24 19.66
C LEU A 230 14.10 9.06 20.39
#